data_a276cf2fb2f7b8838f68881aae96d025
#
_entry.id   a276cf2fb2f7b8838f68881aae96d025
#
_cell.length_a   1.000
_cell.length_b   1.000
_cell.length_c   1.000
_cell.angle_alpha   90.00
_cell.angle_beta   90.00
_cell.angle_gamma   90.00
#
_symmetry.space_group_name_H-M   'P 1'
#
loop_
_entity.id
_entity.type
_entity.pdbx_description
1 polymer ?
#
loop_
_entity_poly.entity_id
_entity_poly.type
_entity_poly.pdbx_seq_one_letter_code
_entity_poly.pdbx_strand_id
1 'polypeptide(L)'
;MKLNKEILLNVKNLCVSTTEKRQHKNLIDEISFEIKKNEIVGLIGESGSGKSLTSLSILGLLEKKKFNISGEIIFNKKNLLNLDNNAMMQIRGAEISMIFQEPMSALNPTMKIGKQIFEVFKAHENLSFEHTTERIKKLIKKVKLDNVDNLLDKYPHQISGGQKQRVMIVMALSSNPKLLIADEPTTALDVTIQKEIIEILKNLQKSEKLSILFISHDLRLVSNISEKILIMRNGKIIEQGSNKNIFNSPKENYTKALLSLIINDKKRLKRLPTVESFDKKFKEEAETKSERKNRIKNIYSGKPILEIKNVSKFYNTSKNLFRNNKGFKALSKISLKLYKGETLGLIGESGSGKTTLSNAILKIHEFEEGEILFRGKDISKIKEKELLKFRKNVQIIFQDPYASLNPLQNIYQIISEPIKFHRICLKDEVYEKCKELINDVGLNEAFLSRYPHELSGGQRQRVCIARAISVNPQVLICDESVSALDVSIQATVLNLLNLLKKKYNFTYIFISHDLSVVKYMSDKIIVLYNGKIVDYQDADLIFEKPKDNYTKKLIKASS
;
A
#
# COMPACT_ATOMS: atom_id res chain seq x y z
N MET A 1 32.86 16.56 -19.29
CA MET A 1 31.85 17.21 -20.12
C MET A 1 30.51 16.49 -19.93
N LYS A 2 29.50 17.08 -19.22
CA LYS A 2 28.14 16.55 -19.20
C LYS A 2 27.54 16.87 -20.58
N LEU A 3 27.46 15.87 -21.45
CA LEU A 3 26.66 15.98 -22.67
C LEU A 3 25.26 16.48 -22.27
N ASN A 4 24.85 17.63 -22.82
CA ASN A 4 23.49 18.15 -22.65
C ASN A 4 22.52 17.12 -23.26
N LYS A 5 21.92 16.29 -22.42
CA LYS A 5 20.91 15.30 -22.86
C LYS A 5 19.77 16.06 -23.53
N GLU A 6 19.36 15.64 -24.72
CA GLU A 6 18.24 16.21 -25.47
C GLU A 6 16.93 16.02 -24.69
N ILE A 7 16.05 17.04 -24.71
CA ILE A 7 14.74 16.98 -24.08
C ILE A 7 13.84 16.06 -24.90
N LEU A 8 13.26 15.04 -24.24
CA LEU A 8 12.30 14.12 -24.83
C LEU A 8 10.86 14.58 -24.64
N LEU A 9 10.51 14.97 -23.41
CA LEU A 9 9.19 15.49 -23.03
C LEU A 9 9.36 16.87 -22.38
N ASN A 10 8.58 17.85 -22.81
CA ASN A 10 8.52 19.18 -22.20
C ASN A 10 7.06 19.54 -21.95
N VAL A 11 6.67 19.64 -20.71
CA VAL A 11 5.35 20.08 -20.26
C VAL A 11 5.46 21.55 -19.85
N LYS A 12 4.61 22.42 -20.42
CA LYS A 12 4.62 23.86 -20.16
C LYS A 12 3.24 24.35 -19.79
N ASN A 13 3.14 24.97 -18.62
CA ASN A 13 1.94 25.61 -18.08
C ASN A 13 0.68 24.73 -18.24
N LEU A 14 0.82 23.41 -17.98
CA LEU A 14 -0.30 22.49 -18.10
C LEU A 14 -1.32 22.79 -17.00
N CYS A 15 -2.55 23.06 -17.43
CA CYS A 15 -3.71 23.22 -16.57
C CYS A 15 -4.75 22.15 -16.92
N VAL A 16 -5.38 21.58 -15.89
CA VAL A 16 -6.51 20.67 -16.03
C VAL A 16 -7.60 21.10 -15.06
N SER A 17 -8.77 21.44 -15.59
CA SER A 17 -9.94 21.80 -14.78
C SER A 17 -11.13 20.89 -15.09
N THR A 18 -12.03 20.71 -14.10
CA THR A 18 -13.28 19.97 -14.32
C THR A 18 -14.35 20.87 -14.91
N THR A 19 -15.16 20.33 -15.81
CA THR A 19 -16.34 21.00 -16.38
C THR A 19 -17.62 20.69 -15.60
N GLU A 20 -17.58 19.77 -14.61
CA GLU A 20 -18.75 19.39 -13.83
C GLU A 20 -19.03 20.39 -12.69
N LYS A 21 -20.33 20.73 -12.53
CA LYS A 21 -20.89 21.54 -11.43
C LYS A 21 -20.37 22.98 -11.31
N ARG A 22 -20.85 23.88 -12.19
CA ARG A 22 -20.82 25.38 -12.02
C ARG A 22 -19.64 26.03 -11.26
N GLN A 23 -18.63 25.25 -10.83
CA GLN A 23 -17.39 25.70 -10.22
C GLN A 23 -16.22 25.14 -11.02
N HIS A 24 -15.53 26.00 -11.75
CA HIS A 24 -14.25 25.67 -12.37
C HIS A 24 -13.21 25.45 -11.27
N LYS A 25 -12.93 24.20 -10.95
CA LYS A 25 -11.86 23.85 -10.03
C LYS A 25 -10.65 23.36 -10.83
N ASN A 26 -9.54 24.08 -10.73
CA ASN A 26 -8.27 23.60 -11.26
C ASN A 26 -7.81 22.37 -10.44
N LEU A 27 -7.65 21.25 -11.10
CA LEU A 27 -7.10 20.01 -10.55
C LEU A 27 -5.59 19.93 -10.79
N ILE A 28 -5.13 20.52 -11.89
CA ILE A 28 -3.73 20.83 -12.20
C ILE A 28 -3.66 22.29 -12.55
N ASP A 29 -2.68 23.00 -12.01
CA ASP A 29 -2.57 24.45 -12.12
C ASP A 29 -1.14 24.87 -12.50
N GLU A 30 -0.96 25.19 -13.79
CA GLU A 30 0.25 25.72 -14.42
C GLU A 30 1.54 24.91 -14.15
N ILE A 31 1.47 23.58 -14.23
CA ILE A 31 2.68 22.78 -14.01
C ILE A 31 3.61 22.81 -15.23
N SER A 32 4.91 22.93 -14.96
CA SER A 32 5.94 22.92 -16.01
C SER A 32 7.13 22.07 -15.57
N PHE A 33 7.56 21.13 -16.44
CA PHE A 33 8.71 20.27 -16.19
C PHE A 33 9.21 19.62 -17.49
N GLU A 34 10.44 19.10 -17.42
CA GLU A 34 11.10 18.44 -18.55
C GLU A 34 11.63 17.08 -18.15
N ILE A 35 11.59 16.15 -19.10
CA ILE A 35 12.24 14.83 -19.05
C ILE A 35 13.21 14.74 -20.22
N LYS A 36 14.48 14.45 -19.92
CA LYS A 36 15.53 14.27 -20.93
C LYS A 36 15.60 12.82 -21.39
N LYS A 37 16.19 12.57 -22.57
CA LYS A 37 16.46 11.20 -23.04
C LYS A 37 17.30 10.44 -22.03
N ASN A 38 16.94 9.19 -21.77
CA ASN A 38 17.60 8.33 -20.77
C ASN A 38 17.66 8.94 -19.36
N GLU A 39 16.62 9.62 -18.93
CA GLU A 39 16.50 10.17 -17.58
C GLU A 39 15.35 9.49 -16.83
N ILE A 40 15.52 9.26 -15.54
CA ILE A 40 14.44 8.87 -14.64
C ILE A 40 14.05 10.11 -13.83
N VAL A 41 12.82 10.59 -14.03
CA VAL A 41 12.23 11.69 -13.27
C VAL A 41 11.19 11.14 -12.33
N GLY A 42 11.34 11.42 -11.04
CA GLY A 42 10.36 11.05 -10.01
C GLY A 42 9.30 12.14 -9.82
N LEU A 43 8.03 11.78 -9.77
CA LEU A 43 6.93 12.67 -9.41
C LEU A 43 6.30 12.20 -8.09
N ILE A 44 6.43 13.02 -7.06
CA ILE A 44 6.00 12.72 -5.70
C ILE A 44 4.89 13.69 -5.27
N GLY A 45 3.95 13.20 -4.46
CA GLY A 45 2.91 14.01 -3.83
C GLY A 45 1.87 13.13 -3.16
N GLU A 46 1.00 13.74 -2.35
CA GLU A 46 -0.12 13.06 -1.70
C GLU A 46 -1.17 12.60 -2.71
N SER A 47 -2.07 11.70 -2.28
CA SER A 47 -3.24 11.32 -3.07
C SER A 47 -4.10 12.55 -3.40
N GLY A 48 -4.55 12.63 -4.64
CA GLY A 48 -5.29 13.81 -5.10
C GLY A 48 -4.42 15.04 -5.41
N SER A 49 -3.09 14.96 -5.36
CA SER A 49 -2.21 16.08 -5.74
C SER A 49 -2.16 16.36 -7.25
N GLY A 50 -2.68 15.42 -8.10
CA GLY A 50 -2.74 15.57 -9.56
C GLY A 50 -1.76 14.68 -10.33
N LYS A 51 -1.00 13.78 -9.68
CA LYS A 51 0.02 12.91 -10.33
C LYS A 51 -0.55 12.07 -11.47
N SER A 52 -1.58 11.28 -11.20
CA SER A 52 -2.23 10.44 -12.22
C SER A 52 -2.96 11.25 -13.29
N LEU A 53 -3.51 12.43 -12.95
CA LEU A 53 -4.06 13.35 -13.94
C LEU A 53 -2.99 13.88 -14.90
N THR A 54 -1.78 14.14 -14.40
CA THR A 54 -0.64 14.55 -15.22
C THR A 54 -0.27 13.46 -16.22
N SER A 55 -0.15 12.19 -15.77
CA SER A 55 0.16 11.07 -16.67
C SER A 55 -0.93 10.83 -17.72
N LEU A 56 -2.20 10.88 -17.31
CA LEU A 56 -3.33 10.73 -18.22
C LEU A 56 -3.44 11.89 -19.21
N SER A 57 -3.05 13.11 -18.82
CA SER A 57 -2.98 14.27 -19.73
C SER A 57 -1.92 14.07 -20.80
N ILE A 58 -0.72 13.58 -20.44
CA ILE A 58 0.36 13.27 -21.39
C ILE A 58 -0.10 12.23 -22.41
N LEU A 59 -0.84 11.23 -21.99
CA LEU A 59 -1.38 10.20 -22.87
C LEU A 59 -2.67 10.62 -23.61
N GLY A 60 -3.24 11.79 -23.31
CA GLY A 60 -4.51 12.23 -23.90
C GLY A 60 -5.67 11.28 -23.57
N LEU A 61 -5.68 10.67 -22.36
CA LEU A 61 -6.71 9.72 -21.93
C LEU A 61 -7.80 10.38 -21.07
N LEU A 62 -7.70 11.67 -20.77
CA LEU A 62 -8.76 12.39 -20.07
C LEU A 62 -9.96 12.64 -20.99
N GLU A 63 -11.16 12.38 -20.47
CA GLU A 63 -12.41 12.61 -21.21
C GLU A 63 -12.64 14.11 -21.43
N LYS A 64 -12.57 14.57 -22.69
CA LYS A 64 -12.78 15.98 -23.09
C LYS A 64 -14.12 16.57 -22.63
N LYS A 65 -15.13 15.73 -22.36
CA LYS A 65 -16.44 16.17 -21.85
C LYS A 65 -16.40 16.54 -20.36
N LYS A 66 -15.48 15.95 -19.60
CA LYS A 66 -15.36 16.15 -18.14
C LYS A 66 -14.22 17.08 -17.76
N PHE A 67 -13.19 17.17 -18.61
CA PHE A 67 -11.97 17.92 -18.31
C PHE A 67 -11.65 18.91 -19.43
N ASN A 68 -11.30 20.14 -19.02
CA ASN A 68 -10.69 21.12 -19.91
C ASN A 68 -9.17 21.13 -19.67
N ILE A 69 -8.39 20.98 -20.75
CA ILE A 69 -6.93 20.88 -20.69
C ILE A 69 -6.34 22.02 -21.53
N SER A 70 -5.40 22.77 -20.94
CA SER A 70 -4.67 23.87 -21.61
C SER A 70 -3.18 23.81 -21.28
N GLY A 71 -2.37 24.58 -22.02
CA GLY A 71 -0.92 24.55 -21.96
C GLY A 71 -0.30 23.80 -23.13
N GLU A 72 0.92 23.29 -22.97
CA GLU A 72 1.64 22.54 -24.00
C GLU A 72 2.25 21.25 -23.42
N ILE A 73 2.13 20.16 -24.18
CA ILE A 73 2.82 18.89 -23.91
C ILE A 73 3.62 18.52 -25.15
N ILE A 74 4.89 18.87 -25.17
CA ILE A 74 5.77 18.68 -26.32
C ILE A 74 6.57 17.39 -26.14
N PHE A 75 6.26 16.37 -26.92
CA PHE A 75 7.00 15.11 -26.97
C PHE A 75 7.69 14.96 -28.31
N ASN A 76 9.01 14.75 -28.29
CA ASN A 76 9.82 14.60 -29.50
C ASN A 76 9.52 15.68 -30.55
N LYS A 77 9.45 16.97 -30.11
CA LYS A 77 9.14 18.17 -30.89
C LYS A 77 7.69 18.29 -31.42
N LYS A 78 6.77 17.40 -31.03
CA LYS A 78 5.34 17.45 -31.40
C LYS A 78 4.51 17.82 -30.16
N ASN A 79 3.59 18.77 -30.28
CA ASN A 79 2.64 19.07 -29.21
C ASN A 79 1.49 18.06 -29.20
N LEU A 80 1.41 17.23 -28.17
CA LEU A 80 0.43 16.14 -28.08
C LEU A 80 -1.00 16.64 -27.93
N LEU A 81 -1.22 17.83 -27.36
CA LEU A 81 -2.58 18.39 -27.19
C LEU A 81 -3.23 18.78 -28.50
N ASN A 82 -2.43 19.02 -29.56
CA ASN A 82 -2.90 19.41 -30.87
C ASN A 82 -3.13 18.21 -31.81
N LEU A 83 -2.83 17.00 -31.38
CA LEU A 83 -2.99 15.79 -32.16
C LEU A 83 -4.44 15.29 -32.12
N ASP A 84 -4.89 14.74 -33.26
CA ASP A 84 -6.14 14.01 -33.32
C ASP A 84 -6.02 12.61 -32.66
N ASN A 85 -7.14 11.90 -32.51
CA ASN A 85 -7.16 10.60 -31.90
C ASN A 85 -6.31 9.56 -32.65
N ASN A 86 -6.27 9.62 -34.00
CA ASN A 86 -5.52 8.66 -34.80
C ASN A 86 -4.01 8.85 -34.62
N ALA A 87 -3.53 10.10 -34.65
CA ALA A 87 -2.14 10.42 -34.37
C ALA A 87 -1.73 10.04 -32.94
N MET A 88 -2.62 10.26 -31.96
CA MET A 88 -2.37 9.83 -30.58
C MET A 88 -2.35 8.31 -30.44
N MET A 89 -3.15 7.55 -31.16
CA MET A 89 -3.10 6.08 -31.18
C MET A 89 -1.74 5.55 -31.65
N GLN A 90 -1.09 6.23 -32.61
CA GLN A 90 0.26 5.86 -33.06
C GLN A 90 1.34 6.14 -32.03
N ILE A 91 1.10 7.05 -31.08
CA ILE A 91 2.05 7.38 -30.01
C ILE A 91 1.83 6.52 -28.76
N ARG A 92 0.56 6.29 -28.39
CA ARG A 92 0.20 5.47 -27.23
C ARG A 92 0.65 4.02 -27.45
N GLY A 93 1.37 3.47 -26.49
CA GLY A 93 1.92 2.13 -26.53
C GLY A 93 3.20 2.02 -27.38
N ALA A 94 3.28 2.67 -28.53
CA ALA A 94 4.44 2.61 -29.41
C ALA A 94 5.60 3.52 -28.97
N GLU A 95 5.34 4.79 -28.70
CA GLU A 95 6.39 5.75 -28.28
C GLU A 95 6.30 6.12 -26.79
N ILE A 96 5.10 6.21 -26.23
CA ILE A 96 4.83 6.45 -24.81
C ILE A 96 3.99 5.30 -24.27
N SER A 97 4.50 4.55 -23.35
CA SER A 97 3.79 3.46 -22.66
C SER A 97 3.54 3.80 -21.20
N MET A 98 2.56 3.11 -20.59
CA MET A 98 2.20 3.32 -19.19
C MET A 98 2.03 1.99 -18.45
N ILE A 99 2.55 1.96 -17.23
CA ILE A 99 2.21 0.96 -16.21
C ILE A 99 1.20 1.62 -15.28
N PHE A 100 -0.02 1.05 -15.20
CA PHE A 100 -1.11 1.56 -14.37
C PHE A 100 -0.95 1.14 -12.92
N GLN A 101 -1.57 1.91 -12.01
CA GLN A 101 -1.46 1.76 -10.56
C GLN A 101 -1.91 0.39 -10.03
N GLU A 102 -2.94 -0.22 -10.62
CA GLU A 102 -3.50 -1.49 -10.16
C GLU A 102 -3.31 -2.61 -11.18
N PRO A 103 -2.40 -3.59 -10.92
CA PRO A 103 -2.20 -4.73 -11.82
C PRO A 103 -3.44 -5.62 -11.97
N MET A 104 -4.33 -5.62 -10.96
CA MET A 104 -5.52 -6.46 -10.95
C MET A 104 -6.58 -5.97 -11.93
N SER A 105 -6.71 -4.67 -12.11
CA SER A 105 -7.67 -4.04 -13.02
C SER A 105 -7.11 -3.88 -14.44
N ALA A 106 -5.79 -3.86 -14.59
CA ALA A 106 -5.12 -3.67 -15.88
C ALA A 106 -5.07 -4.95 -16.74
N LEU A 107 -5.07 -6.14 -16.13
CA LEU A 107 -5.07 -7.42 -16.83
C LEU A 107 -6.49 -7.98 -16.96
N ASN A 108 -6.87 -8.42 -18.15
CA ASN A 108 -8.17 -9.08 -18.38
C ASN A 108 -8.19 -10.46 -17.69
N PRO A 109 -9.04 -10.68 -16.65
CA PRO A 109 -9.03 -11.91 -15.86
C PRO A 109 -9.48 -13.14 -16.64
N THR A 110 -10.20 -12.97 -17.77
CA THR A 110 -10.74 -14.05 -18.60
C THR A 110 -9.83 -14.44 -19.75
N MET A 111 -8.70 -13.75 -19.92
CA MET A 111 -7.73 -14.02 -21.00
C MET A 111 -6.41 -14.53 -20.45
N LYS A 112 -5.81 -15.50 -21.18
CA LYS A 112 -4.45 -15.98 -20.89
C LYS A 112 -3.42 -14.86 -21.01
N ILE A 113 -2.38 -14.90 -20.19
CA ILE A 113 -1.30 -13.90 -20.16
C ILE A 113 -0.64 -13.75 -21.53
N GLY A 114 -0.29 -14.88 -22.18
CA GLY A 114 0.31 -14.89 -23.50
C GLY A 114 -0.52 -14.14 -24.54
N LYS A 115 -1.85 -14.38 -24.54
CA LYS A 115 -2.75 -13.71 -25.49
C LYS A 115 -2.77 -12.20 -25.31
N GLN A 116 -2.79 -11.73 -24.06
CA GLN A 116 -2.76 -10.28 -23.76
C GLN A 116 -1.46 -9.62 -24.21
N ILE A 117 -0.31 -10.28 -24.02
CA ILE A 117 0.98 -9.76 -24.50
C ILE A 117 1.01 -9.75 -26.03
N PHE A 118 0.50 -10.79 -26.69
CA PHE A 118 0.41 -10.85 -28.17
C PHE A 118 -0.45 -9.74 -28.76
N GLU A 119 -1.55 -9.37 -28.10
CA GLU A 119 -2.42 -8.26 -28.57
C GLU A 119 -1.68 -6.93 -28.65
N VAL A 120 -0.77 -6.64 -27.71
CA VAL A 120 0.05 -5.42 -27.73
C VAL A 120 0.97 -5.40 -28.97
N PHE A 121 1.64 -6.51 -29.26
CA PHE A 121 2.48 -6.61 -30.46
C PHE A 121 1.66 -6.44 -31.74
N LYS A 122 0.51 -7.13 -31.83
CA LYS A 122 -0.38 -7.04 -33.00
C LYS A 122 -0.91 -5.62 -33.25
N ALA A 123 -1.12 -4.84 -32.18
CA ALA A 123 -1.63 -3.46 -32.29
C ALA A 123 -0.61 -2.48 -32.88
N HIS A 124 0.69 -2.74 -32.69
CA HIS A 124 1.75 -1.79 -33.01
C HIS A 124 2.79 -2.29 -34.01
N GLU A 125 2.88 -3.59 -34.25
CA GLU A 125 3.91 -4.21 -35.06
C GLU A 125 3.31 -5.32 -35.94
N ASN A 126 3.67 -5.35 -37.22
CA ASN A 126 3.31 -6.45 -38.14
C ASN A 126 4.40 -7.52 -38.15
N LEU A 127 4.58 -8.21 -37.00
CA LEU A 127 5.54 -9.30 -36.88
C LEU A 127 4.88 -10.67 -37.09
N SER A 128 5.65 -11.64 -37.60
CA SER A 128 5.22 -13.04 -37.63
C SER A 128 5.04 -13.58 -36.19
N PHE A 129 4.24 -14.63 -36.05
CA PHE A 129 4.00 -15.28 -34.77
C PHE A 129 5.31 -15.77 -34.09
N GLU A 130 6.22 -16.31 -34.89
CA GLU A 130 7.51 -16.82 -34.40
C GLU A 130 8.41 -15.71 -33.87
N HIS A 131 8.57 -14.61 -34.61
CA HIS A 131 9.34 -13.44 -34.17
C HIS A 131 8.72 -12.78 -32.92
N THR A 132 7.40 -12.69 -32.85
CA THR A 132 6.69 -12.16 -31.67
C THR A 132 6.95 -13.04 -30.45
N THR A 133 6.86 -14.35 -30.60
CA THR A 133 7.14 -15.30 -29.51
C THR A 133 8.56 -15.18 -29.00
N GLU A 134 9.53 -15.06 -29.89
CA GLU A 134 10.95 -14.90 -29.51
C GLU A 134 11.19 -13.58 -28.74
N ARG A 135 10.59 -12.48 -29.21
CA ARG A 135 10.68 -11.19 -28.49
C ARG A 135 10.02 -11.26 -27.11
N ILE A 136 8.84 -11.87 -26.99
CA ILE A 136 8.17 -12.10 -25.71
C ILE A 136 9.09 -12.87 -24.77
N LYS A 137 9.70 -13.97 -25.22
CA LYS A 137 10.64 -14.76 -24.41
C LYS A 137 11.84 -13.92 -23.94
N LYS A 138 12.40 -13.08 -24.80
CA LYS A 138 13.48 -12.14 -24.44
C LYS A 138 13.06 -11.13 -23.39
N LEU A 139 11.87 -10.51 -23.51
CA LEU A 139 11.35 -9.53 -22.55
C LEU A 139 11.04 -10.17 -21.20
N ILE A 140 10.43 -11.35 -21.20
CA ILE A 140 10.13 -12.10 -19.97
C ILE A 140 11.41 -12.41 -19.18
N LYS A 141 12.50 -12.79 -19.86
CA LYS A 141 13.81 -12.99 -19.22
C LYS A 141 14.38 -11.69 -18.63
N LYS A 142 14.22 -10.54 -19.33
CA LYS A 142 14.67 -9.23 -18.83
C LYS A 142 14.00 -8.82 -17.53
N VAL A 143 12.72 -9.19 -17.34
CA VAL A 143 11.98 -8.91 -16.11
C VAL A 143 12.12 -10.02 -15.05
N LYS A 144 13.06 -10.97 -15.24
CA LYS A 144 13.34 -12.07 -14.30
C LYS A 144 12.10 -12.92 -14.00
N LEU A 145 11.33 -13.27 -15.03
CA LEU A 145 10.26 -14.26 -14.94
C LEU A 145 10.77 -15.61 -15.47
N ASP A 146 10.62 -16.64 -14.63
CA ASP A 146 11.00 -18.01 -14.95
C ASP A 146 9.81 -18.79 -15.56
N ASN A 147 10.11 -19.92 -16.21
CA ASN A 147 9.12 -20.84 -16.80
C ASN A 147 8.15 -20.15 -17.79
N VAL A 148 8.72 -19.49 -18.79
CA VAL A 148 8.01 -18.66 -19.78
C VAL A 148 6.81 -19.37 -20.40
N ASP A 149 6.98 -20.61 -20.90
CA ASP A 149 5.92 -21.32 -21.63
C ASP A 149 4.72 -21.63 -20.71
N ASN A 150 4.97 -22.03 -19.47
CA ASN A 150 3.92 -22.25 -18.47
C ASN A 150 3.22 -20.93 -18.06
N LEU A 151 3.96 -19.80 -18.01
CA LEU A 151 3.40 -18.50 -17.67
C LEU A 151 2.42 -17.99 -18.73
N LEU A 152 2.75 -18.14 -20.00
CA LEU A 152 1.93 -17.65 -21.13
C LEU A 152 0.56 -18.34 -21.19
N ASP A 153 0.47 -19.58 -20.73
CA ASP A 153 -0.78 -20.35 -20.67
C ASP A 153 -1.65 -20.07 -19.45
N LYS A 154 -1.14 -19.36 -18.45
CA LYS A 154 -1.88 -19.02 -17.23
C LYS A 154 -2.81 -17.82 -17.41
N TYR A 155 -3.82 -17.77 -16.54
CA TYR A 155 -4.69 -16.62 -16.35
C TYR A 155 -4.14 -15.71 -15.23
N PRO A 156 -4.53 -14.42 -15.20
CA PRO A 156 -4.07 -13.49 -14.16
C PRO A 156 -4.28 -13.96 -12.72
N HIS A 157 -5.39 -14.65 -12.43
CA HIS A 157 -5.69 -15.18 -11.10
C HIS A 157 -4.78 -16.34 -10.65
N GLN A 158 -3.99 -16.94 -11.56
CA GLN A 158 -3.10 -18.08 -11.29
C GLN A 158 -1.65 -17.66 -11.02
N ILE A 159 -1.36 -16.36 -11.03
CA ILE A 159 -0.02 -15.80 -10.80
C ILE A 159 -0.03 -14.79 -9.64
N SER A 160 1.14 -14.64 -8.98
CA SER A 160 1.31 -13.71 -7.86
C SER A 160 1.24 -12.25 -8.28
N GLY A 161 1.04 -11.33 -7.32
CA GLY A 161 1.03 -9.89 -7.57
C GLY A 161 2.32 -9.39 -8.23
N GLY A 162 3.48 -9.84 -7.76
CA GLY A 162 4.76 -9.48 -8.37
C GLY A 162 4.95 -10.05 -9.79
N GLN A 163 4.41 -11.25 -10.08
CA GLN A 163 4.39 -11.79 -11.44
C GLN A 163 3.47 -10.99 -12.37
N LYS A 164 2.28 -10.58 -11.89
CA LYS A 164 1.37 -9.70 -12.65
C LYS A 164 2.04 -8.38 -13.00
N GLN A 165 2.73 -7.77 -12.02
CA GLN A 165 3.45 -6.53 -12.24
C GLN A 165 4.55 -6.66 -13.30
N ARG A 166 5.32 -7.75 -13.25
CA ARG A 166 6.34 -8.02 -14.28
C ARG A 166 5.73 -8.27 -15.66
N VAL A 167 4.57 -8.93 -15.74
CA VAL A 167 3.82 -9.08 -16.99
C VAL A 167 3.40 -7.71 -17.54
N MET A 168 2.89 -6.80 -16.70
CA MET A 168 2.56 -5.45 -17.13
C MET A 168 3.78 -4.67 -17.64
N ILE A 169 4.93 -4.83 -17.01
CA ILE A 169 6.21 -4.27 -17.50
C ILE A 169 6.55 -4.84 -18.88
N VAL A 170 6.39 -6.16 -19.10
CA VAL A 170 6.58 -6.78 -20.42
C VAL A 170 5.65 -6.17 -21.44
N MET A 171 4.35 -6.05 -21.14
CA MET A 171 3.37 -5.44 -22.04
C MET A 171 3.73 -3.99 -22.37
N ALA A 172 4.11 -3.20 -21.36
CA ALA A 172 4.50 -1.81 -21.55
C ALA A 172 5.77 -1.63 -22.41
N LEU A 173 6.67 -2.62 -22.42
CA LEU A 173 7.91 -2.60 -23.19
C LEU A 173 7.81 -3.28 -24.55
N SER A 174 6.69 -3.93 -24.85
CA SER A 174 6.54 -4.75 -26.08
C SER A 174 6.82 -3.98 -27.37
N SER A 175 6.45 -2.71 -27.44
CA SER A 175 6.66 -1.84 -28.59
C SER A 175 7.94 -0.99 -28.51
N ASN A 176 8.84 -1.27 -27.57
CA ASN A 176 10.09 -0.52 -27.36
C ASN A 176 9.91 1.01 -27.22
N PRO A 177 9.12 1.48 -26.27
CA PRO A 177 8.79 2.89 -26.12
C PRO A 177 10.02 3.74 -25.77
N LYS A 178 9.96 5.05 -26.09
CA LYS A 178 10.99 6.04 -25.71
C LYS A 178 10.76 6.57 -24.29
N LEU A 179 9.48 6.64 -23.86
CA LEU A 179 9.05 7.09 -22.55
C LEU A 179 8.14 6.05 -21.91
N LEU A 180 8.47 5.64 -20.68
CA LEU A 180 7.63 4.83 -19.83
C LEU A 180 7.09 5.69 -18.69
N ILE A 181 5.79 5.78 -18.56
CA ILE A 181 5.13 6.35 -17.39
C ILE A 181 4.80 5.20 -16.45
N ALA A 182 5.41 5.18 -15.26
CA ALA A 182 5.19 4.17 -14.25
C ALA A 182 4.40 4.81 -13.10
N ASP A 183 3.07 4.65 -13.12
CA ASP A 183 2.17 5.23 -12.11
C ASP A 183 2.00 4.24 -10.95
N GLU A 184 2.69 4.52 -9.86
CA GLU A 184 2.74 3.70 -8.64
C GLU A 184 3.02 2.20 -8.91
N PRO A 185 4.07 1.84 -9.66
CA PRO A 185 4.28 0.47 -10.16
C PRO A 185 4.62 -0.55 -9.06
N THR A 186 4.76 -0.13 -7.83
CA THR A 186 5.13 -0.98 -6.68
C THR A 186 4.09 -1.00 -5.57
N THR A 187 2.94 -0.34 -5.76
CA THR A 187 1.85 -0.32 -4.79
C THR A 187 1.29 -1.72 -4.58
N ALA A 188 0.95 -2.05 -3.33
CA ALA A 188 0.45 -3.36 -2.90
C ALA A 188 1.43 -4.56 -3.13
N LEU A 189 2.72 -4.29 -3.29
CA LEU A 189 3.76 -5.32 -3.36
C LEU A 189 4.61 -5.35 -2.07
N ASP A 190 5.09 -6.54 -1.72
CA ASP A 190 6.04 -6.70 -0.61
C ASP A 190 7.37 -6.00 -0.89
N VAL A 191 8.04 -5.53 0.15
CA VAL A 191 9.30 -4.76 0.08
C VAL A 191 10.37 -5.44 -0.77
N THR A 192 10.49 -6.77 -0.69
CA THR A 192 11.43 -7.56 -1.50
C THR A 192 11.11 -7.44 -2.99
N ILE A 193 9.84 -7.61 -3.35
CA ILE A 193 9.37 -7.51 -4.74
C ILE A 193 9.46 -6.07 -5.25
N GLN A 194 9.15 -5.07 -4.41
CA GLN A 194 9.32 -3.65 -4.75
C GLN A 194 10.76 -3.35 -5.18
N LYS A 195 11.74 -3.82 -4.38
CA LYS A 195 13.17 -3.64 -4.69
C LYS A 195 13.56 -4.28 -6.02
N GLU A 196 13.08 -5.49 -6.28
CA GLU A 196 13.33 -6.19 -7.55
C GLU A 196 12.73 -5.45 -8.76
N ILE A 197 11.50 -4.92 -8.63
CA ILE A 197 10.87 -4.11 -9.70
C ILE A 197 11.69 -2.84 -9.97
N ILE A 198 12.14 -2.14 -8.93
CA ILE A 198 13.00 -0.96 -9.06
C ILE A 198 14.32 -1.30 -9.78
N GLU A 199 14.96 -2.43 -9.44
CA GLU A 199 16.17 -2.90 -10.13
C GLU A 199 15.90 -3.23 -11.60
N ILE A 200 14.77 -3.89 -11.89
CA ILE A 200 14.35 -4.19 -13.27
C ILE A 200 14.20 -2.88 -14.06
N LEU A 201 13.47 -1.88 -13.54
CA LEU A 201 13.26 -0.59 -14.21
C LEU A 201 14.59 0.15 -14.45
N LYS A 202 15.52 0.16 -13.46
CA LYS A 202 16.85 0.74 -13.62
C LYS A 202 17.67 0.05 -14.71
N ASN A 203 17.64 -1.28 -14.75
CA ASN A 203 18.37 -2.05 -15.75
C ASN A 203 17.79 -1.79 -17.15
N LEU A 204 16.46 -1.76 -17.29
CA LEU A 204 15.76 -1.45 -18.53
C LEU A 204 16.05 -0.02 -19.02
N GLN A 205 16.08 0.96 -18.11
CA GLN A 205 16.45 2.34 -18.46
C GLN A 205 17.85 2.40 -19.11
N LYS A 206 18.81 1.64 -18.58
CA LYS A 206 20.18 1.60 -19.12
C LYS A 206 20.28 0.80 -20.41
N SER A 207 19.70 -0.41 -20.45
CA SER A 207 19.84 -1.33 -21.60
C SER A 207 19.05 -0.90 -22.82
N GLU A 208 17.84 -0.36 -22.62
CA GLU A 208 16.94 0.04 -23.71
C GLU A 208 17.00 1.55 -24.00
N LYS A 209 17.87 2.30 -23.32
CA LYS A 209 17.93 3.78 -23.41
C LYS A 209 16.55 4.43 -23.15
N LEU A 210 15.78 3.87 -22.23
CA LEU A 210 14.42 4.26 -21.88
C LEU A 210 14.43 5.49 -20.98
N SER A 211 13.54 6.45 -21.20
CA SER A 211 13.25 7.52 -20.25
C SER A 211 12.06 7.11 -19.40
N ILE A 212 12.06 7.44 -18.11
CA ILE A 212 11.00 7.00 -17.19
C ILE A 212 10.46 8.19 -16.39
N LEU A 213 9.13 8.37 -16.40
CA LEU A 213 8.41 9.17 -15.42
C LEU A 213 7.91 8.22 -14.33
N PHE A 214 8.59 8.23 -13.17
CA PHE A 214 8.28 7.35 -12.06
C PHE A 214 7.43 8.08 -11.03
N ILE A 215 6.17 7.70 -10.91
CA ILE A 215 5.19 8.29 -9.99
C ILE A 215 5.08 7.38 -8.77
N SER A 216 5.24 7.95 -7.57
CA SER A 216 5.04 7.24 -6.32
C SER A 216 4.77 8.21 -5.18
N HIS A 217 4.07 7.73 -4.16
CA HIS A 217 3.95 8.41 -2.87
C HIS A 217 5.08 8.02 -1.90
N ASP A 218 5.88 6.99 -2.22
CA ASP A 218 7.01 6.56 -1.39
C ASP A 218 8.30 7.29 -1.80
N LEU A 219 8.70 8.24 -0.94
CA LEU A 219 9.91 9.03 -1.08
C LEU A 219 11.20 8.18 -1.16
N ARG A 220 11.26 7.07 -0.41
CA ARG A 220 12.43 6.19 -0.40
C ARG A 220 12.62 5.50 -1.75
N LEU A 221 11.52 5.00 -2.34
CA LEU A 221 11.57 4.37 -3.66
C LEU A 221 12.00 5.36 -4.73
N VAL A 222 11.43 6.58 -4.72
CA VAL A 222 11.79 7.62 -5.69
C VAL A 222 13.23 8.05 -5.53
N SER A 223 13.73 8.22 -4.29
CA SER A 223 15.14 8.57 -4.05
C SER A 223 16.11 7.52 -4.59
N ASN A 224 15.70 6.26 -4.54
CA ASN A 224 16.55 5.16 -5.02
C ASN A 224 16.61 5.06 -6.54
N ILE A 225 15.57 5.51 -7.28
CA ILE A 225 15.51 5.30 -8.73
C ILE A 225 15.78 6.57 -9.55
N SER A 226 15.36 7.76 -9.07
CA SER A 226 15.27 8.98 -9.87
C SER A 226 16.54 9.84 -9.82
N GLU A 227 16.88 10.48 -10.94
CA GLU A 227 17.94 11.48 -11.05
C GLU A 227 17.42 12.88 -10.69
N LYS A 228 16.19 13.20 -11.10
CA LYS A 228 15.46 14.45 -10.87
C LYS A 228 14.13 14.14 -10.16
N ILE A 229 13.69 15.02 -9.29
CA ILE A 229 12.46 14.85 -8.51
C ILE A 229 11.59 16.10 -8.65
N LEU A 230 10.29 15.87 -8.80
CA LEU A 230 9.22 16.85 -8.83
C LEU A 230 8.31 16.61 -7.63
N ILE A 231 8.10 17.63 -6.79
CA ILE A 231 7.19 17.56 -5.64
C ILE A 231 5.89 18.26 -6.00
N MET A 232 4.79 17.52 -5.96
CA MET A 232 3.47 18.01 -6.34
C MET A 232 2.53 18.11 -5.13
N ARG A 233 1.85 19.25 -4.99
CA ARG A 233 0.83 19.50 -3.96
C ARG A 233 -0.31 20.33 -4.53
N ASN A 234 -1.56 19.92 -4.30
CA ASN A 234 -2.76 20.65 -4.70
C ASN A 234 -2.72 21.11 -6.17
N GLY A 235 -2.33 20.23 -7.09
CA GLY A 235 -2.28 20.51 -8.51
C GLY A 235 -1.06 21.30 -8.99
N LYS A 236 -0.12 21.68 -8.13
CA LYS A 236 1.08 22.46 -8.47
C LYS A 236 2.36 21.70 -8.21
N ILE A 237 3.38 21.93 -9.04
CA ILE A 237 4.76 21.54 -8.71
C ILE A 237 5.33 22.63 -7.82
N ILE A 238 5.51 22.33 -6.53
CA ILE A 238 6.00 23.28 -5.54
C ILE A 238 7.51 23.31 -5.44
N GLU A 239 8.17 22.19 -5.73
CA GLU A 239 9.63 22.11 -5.75
C GLU A 239 10.08 21.10 -6.81
N GLN A 240 11.18 21.41 -7.50
CA GLN A 240 11.85 20.49 -8.43
C GLN A 240 13.36 20.65 -8.37
N GLY A 241 14.06 19.55 -8.50
CA GLY A 241 15.52 19.57 -8.44
C GLY A 241 16.16 18.21 -8.66
N SER A 242 17.50 18.16 -8.57
CA SER A 242 18.19 16.87 -8.51
C SER A 242 17.81 16.12 -7.23
N ASN A 243 17.82 14.80 -7.30
CA ASN A 243 17.59 13.94 -6.14
C ASN A 243 18.39 14.42 -4.91
N LYS A 244 19.68 14.64 -5.09
CA LYS A 244 20.57 15.09 -4.02
C LYS A 244 20.11 16.41 -3.38
N ASN A 245 19.64 17.36 -4.18
CA ASN A 245 19.20 18.66 -3.66
C ASN A 245 17.89 18.55 -2.88
N ILE A 246 16.92 17.80 -3.40
CA ILE A 246 15.61 17.62 -2.73
C ILE A 246 15.77 16.92 -1.38
N PHE A 247 16.63 15.89 -1.29
CA PHE A 247 16.80 15.14 -0.04
C PHE A 247 17.71 15.82 0.98
N ASN A 248 18.78 16.48 0.53
CA ASN A 248 19.77 17.06 1.46
C ASN A 248 19.52 18.51 1.79
N SER A 249 18.86 19.27 0.90
CA SER A 249 18.69 20.72 1.03
C SER A 249 17.33 21.16 0.48
N PRO A 250 16.21 20.60 1.00
CA PRO A 250 14.87 21.00 0.56
C PRO A 250 14.61 22.47 0.89
N LYS A 251 14.00 23.19 -0.04
CA LYS A 251 13.67 24.61 0.12
C LYS A 251 12.28 24.79 0.71
N GLU A 252 11.30 24.10 0.13
CA GLU A 252 9.89 24.23 0.49
C GLU A 252 9.55 23.55 1.81
N ASN A 253 8.72 24.19 2.63
CA ASN A 253 8.29 23.66 3.92
C ASN A 253 7.55 22.34 3.78
N TYR A 254 6.75 22.19 2.73
CA TYR A 254 6.06 20.92 2.46
C TYR A 254 7.03 19.78 2.14
N THR A 255 8.07 20.04 1.34
CA THR A 255 9.12 19.05 1.06
C THR A 255 9.84 18.64 2.34
N LYS A 256 10.19 19.60 3.21
CA LYS A 256 10.78 19.33 4.54
C LYS A 256 9.85 18.49 5.40
N ALA A 257 8.56 18.82 5.40
CA ALA A 257 7.55 18.06 6.12
C ALA A 257 7.47 16.61 5.60
N LEU A 258 7.36 16.41 4.29
CA LEU A 258 7.33 15.07 3.68
C LEU A 258 8.58 14.24 4.04
N LEU A 259 9.76 14.84 4.00
CA LEU A 259 11.01 14.16 4.36
C LEU A 259 11.06 13.81 5.86
N SER A 260 10.48 14.64 6.72
CA SER A 260 10.39 14.37 8.16
C SER A 260 9.43 13.22 8.51
N LEU A 261 8.49 12.89 7.61
CA LEU A 261 7.57 11.76 7.78
C LEU A 261 8.25 10.40 7.58
N ILE A 262 9.44 10.38 6.98
CA ILE A 262 10.24 9.16 6.87
C ILE A 262 10.60 8.73 8.29
N ILE A 263 9.99 7.62 8.75
CA ILE A 263 10.19 7.11 10.11
C ILE A 263 11.69 6.85 10.32
N ASN A 264 12.28 7.58 11.28
CA ASN A 264 13.67 7.42 11.61
C ASN A 264 13.86 6.21 12.53
N ASP A 265 14.60 5.22 12.08
CA ASP A 265 14.85 3.98 12.83
C ASP A 265 15.69 4.18 14.11
N LYS A 266 16.33 5.34 14.26
CA LYS A 266 17.23 5.62 15.41
C LYS A 266 16.53 6.14 16.66
N LYS A 267 15.33 6.73 16.52
CA LYS A 267 14.57 7.32 17.64
C LYS A 267 13.12 6.84 17.61
N ARG A 268 12.62 6.35 18.74
CA ARG A 268 11.20 6.02 18.89
C ARG A 268 10.45 7.28 19.35
N LEU A 269 9.85 7.99 18.42
CA LEU A 269 9.07 9.19 18.73
C LEU A 269 7.76 8.80 19.44
N LYS A 270 7.35 9.57 20.46
CA LYS A 270 6.04 9.42 21.12
C LYS A 270 4.89 9.76 20.16
N ARG A 271 5.15 10.65 19.21
CA ARG A 271 4.23 11.07 18.15
C ARG A 271 5.01 11.31 16.87
N LEU A 272 4.51 10.80 15.75
CA LEU A 272 5.10 11.08 14.45
C LEU A 272 4.76 12.51 14.01
N PRO A 273 5.68 13.21 13.33
CA PRO A 273 5.35 14.47 12.67
C PRO A 273 4.23 14.25 11.65
N THR A 274 3.45 15.28 11.38
CA THR A 274 2.46 15.33 10.29
C THR A 274 2.68 16.62 9.52
N VAL A 275 2.24 16.68 8.27
CA VAL A 275 2.37 17.91 7.46
C VAL A 275 1.78 19.13 8.19
N GLU A 276 0.62 18.95 8.84
CA GLU A 276 -0.03 20.03 9.62
C GLU A 276 0.74 20.42 10.89
N SER A 277 1.44 19.45 11.52
CA SER A 277 2.22 19.71 12.73
C SER A 277 3.56 20.38 12.44
N PHE A 278 4.09 20.19 11.23
CA PHE A 278 5.36 20.79 10.81
C PHE A 278 5.26 22.32 10.78
N ASP A 279 4.15 22.85 10.27
CA ASP A 279 3.89 24.29 10.23
C ASP A 279 3.78 24.91 11.64
N LYS A 280 3.44 24.11 12.67
CA LYS A 280 3.28 24.53 14.08
C LYS A 280 4.52 24.31 14.95
N LYS A 281 5.73 24.22 14.39
CA LYS A 281 7.01 23.96 15.12
C LYS A 281 6.92 22.69 15.97
N PHE A 282 6.73 21.55 15.32
CA PHE A 282 6.68 20.22 15.95
C PHE A 282 7.89 20.00 16.88
N LYS A 283 7.64 19.71 18.17
CA LYS A 283 8.67 19.28 19.11
C LYS A 283 8.79 17.75 19.05
N GLU A 284 9.95 17.26 18.67
CA GLU A 284 10.25 15.83 18.73
C GLU A 284 10.39 15.36 20.18
N GLU A 285 9.44 14.58 20.66
CA GLU A 285 9.56 13.88 21.92
C GLU A 285 9.78 12.38 21.64
N ALA A 286 10.94 11.87 22.08
CA ALA A 286 11.26 10.45 21.98
C ALA A 286 10.94 9.73 23.30
N GLU A 287 10.51 8.46 23.21
CA GLU A 287 10.42 7.57 24.36
C GLU A 287 11.84 7.25 24.85
N THR A 288 12.13 7.53 26.12
CA THR A 288 13.43 7.21 26.71
C THR A 288 13.58 5.71 26.94
N LYS A 289 14.82 5.22 27.01
CA LYS A 289 15.08 3.79 27.30
C LYS A 289 14.51 3.35 28.66
N SER A 290 14.51 4.25 29.66
CA SER A 290 13.94 3.97 30.98
C SER A 290 12.41 3.91 30.96
N GLU A 291 11.75 4.86 30.30
CA GLU A 291 10.28 4.85 30.12
C GLU A 291 9.84 3.56 29.44
N ARG A 292 10.51 3.19 28.32
CA ARG A 292 10.22 1.96 27.60
C ARG A 292 10.43 0.72 28.45
N LYS A 293 11.54 0.62 29.20
CA LYS A 293 11.84 -0.51 30.08
C LYS A 293 10.76 -0.69 31.14
N ASN A 294 10.31 0.40 31.77
CA ASN A 294 9.25 0.36 32.78
C ASN A 294 7.90 -0.05 32.16
N ARG A 295 7.55 0.50 31.00
CA ARG A 295 6.33 0.15 30.28
C ARG A 295 6.32 -1.35 29.91
N ILE A 296 7.40 -1.84 29.35
CA ILE A 296 7.56 -3.26 28.98
C ILE A 296 7.46 -4.17 30.23
N LYS A 297 8.13 -3.80 31.33
CA LYS A 297 8.04 -4.57 32.58
C LYS A 297 6.58 -4.67 33.06
N ASN A 298 5.83 -3.57 33.02
CA ASN A 298 4.43 -3.54 33.43
C ASN A 298 3.54 -4.40 32.52
N ILE A 299 3.75 -4.36 31.20
CA ILE A 299 2.99 -5.17 30.24
C ILE A 299 3.18 -6.68 30.51
N TYR A 300 4.43 -7.12 30.73
CA TYR A 300 4.74 -8.56 30.85
C TYR A 300 4.67 -9.10 32.28
N SER A 301 4.29 -8.30 33.28
CA SER A 301 4.06 -8.76 34.66
C SER A 301 2.74 -9.51 34.81
N GLY A 302 1.79 -9.35 33.89
CA GLY A 302 0.46 -9.96 33.94
C GLY A 302 0.37 -11.30 33.21
N LYS A 303 -0.83 -11.91 33.26
CA LYS A 303 -1.15 -13.09 32.44
C LYS A 303 -1.42 -12.67 31.00
N PRO A 304 -1.10 -13.52 30.01
CA PRO A 304 -1.42 -13.25 28.61
C PRO A 304 -2.94 -13.16 28.41
N ILE A 305 -3.38 -12.19 27.61
CA ILE A 305 -4.79 -12.04 27.23
C ILE A 305 -5.17 -13.02 26.11
N LEU A 306 -4.21 -13.30 25.21
CA LEU A 306 -4.34 -14.29 24.14
C LEU A 306 -3.10 -15.18 24.16
N GLU A 307 -3.29 -16.49 24.08
CA GLU A 307 -2.21 -17.48 23.98
C GLU A 307 -2.53 -18.46 22.86
N ILE A 308 -1.60 -18.62 21.95
CA ILE A 308 -1.69 -19.56 20.83
C ILE A 308 -0.67 -20.66 21.09
N LYS A 309 -1.08 -21.93 21.00
CA LYS A 309 -0.23 -23.10 21.27
C LYS A 309 -0.30 -24.08 20.12
N ASN A 310 0.81 -24.24 19.42
CA ASN A 310 1.02 -25.23 18.35
C ASN A 310 -0.07 -25.24 17.25
N VAL A 311 -0.63 -24.08 16.90
CA VAL A 311 -1.69 -23.99 15.90
C VAL A 311 -1.15 -24.27 14.53
N SER A 312 -1.81 -25.22 13.82
CA SER A 312 -1.54 -25.56 12.42
C SER A 312 -2.80 -25.45 11.59
N LYS A 313 -2.67 -24.92 10.36
CA LYS A 313 -3.75 -24.77 9.38
C LYS A 313 -3.35 -25.29 8.02
N PHE A 314 -4.22 -26.10 7.42
CA PHE A 314 -4.06 -26.68 6.10
C PHE A 314 -5.16 -26.16 5.16
N TYR A 315 -4.81 -25.90 3.90
CA TYR A 315 -5.77 -25.65 2.82
C TYR A 315 -5.67 -26.77 1.80
N ASN A 316 -6.77 -27.45 1.52
CA ASN A 316 -6.84 -28.49 0.51
C ASN A 316 -6.73 -27.88 -0.89
N THR A 317 -5.74 -28.26 -1.67
CA THR A 317 -5.45 -27.71 -3.00
C THR A 317 -6.16 -28.45 -4.15
N SER A 318 -6.86 -29.55 -3.90
CA SER A 318 -7.60 -30.29 -4.96
C SER A 318 -8.86 -30.99 -4.46
N LYS A 319 -9.95 -30.89 -5.24
CA LYS A 319 -11.19 -31.68 -5.09
C LYS A 319 -11.04 -33.11 -5.64
N ASN A 320 -9.83 -33.63 -5.86
CA ASN A 320 -9.63 -34.98 -6.34
C ASN A 320 -9.74 -35.95 -5.17
N LEU A 321 -10.87 -36.66 -5.10
CA LEU A 321 -11.24 -37.68 -4.12
C LEU A 321 -10.26 -38.85 -4.02
N PHE A 322 -9.30 -39.02 -4.94
CA PHE A 322 -8.42 -40.19 -5.06
C PHE A 322 -6.92 -39.94 -4.87
N ARG A 323 -6.48 -38.75 -4.49
CA ARG A 323 -5.07 -38.50 -4.14
C ARG A 323 -4.96 -37.92 -2.75
N ASN A 324 -4.30 -38.62 -1.84
CA ASN A 324 -3.81 -38.16 -0.53
C ASN A 324 -2.71 -37.08 -0.73
N ASN A 325 -3.03 -35.98 -1.40
CA ASN A 325 -2.14 -34.85 -1.46
C ASN A 325 -2.31 -34.05 -0.15
N LYS A 326 -1.28 -34.09 0.67
CA LYS A 326 -1.14 -33.23 1.84
C LYS A 326 -1.40 -31.80 1.37
N GLY A 327 -2.50 -31.19 1.81
CA GLY A 327 -2.87 -29.82 1.47
C GLY A 327 -1.76 -28.83 1.78
N PHE A 328 -1.82 -27.63 1.21
CA PHE A 328 -0.86 -26.55 1.50
C PHE A 328 -0.94 -26.17 2.99
N LYS A 329 0.18 -26.31 3.71
CA LYS A 329 0.29 -25.99 5.14
C LYS A 329 0.52 -24.49 5.30
N ALA A 330 -0.54 -23.72 5.54
CA ALA A 330 -0.49 -22.27 5.69
C ALA A 330 0.03 -21.81 7.06
N LEU A 331 -0.21 -22.60 8.13
CA LEU A 331 0.37 -22.39 9.46
C LEU A 331 0.93 -23.71 9.98
N SER A 332 2.10 -23.67 10.60
CA SER A 332 2.81 -24.85 11.10
C SER A 332 3.27 -24.64 12.54
N LYS A 333 2.52 -25.20 13.51
CA LYS A 333 2.83 -25.19 14.93
C LYS A 333 3.14 -23.79 15.49
N ILE A 334 2.30 -22.82 15.14
CA ILE A 334 2.44 -21.44 15.62
C ILE A 334 2.18 -21.39 17.13
N SER A 335 3.11 -20.79 17.87
CA SER A 335 2.96 -20.55 19.32
C SER A 335 3.39 -19.13 19.65
N LEU A 336 2.51 -18.37 20.31
CA LEU A 336 2.79 -17.00 20.74
C LEU A 336 1.92 -16.60 21.95
N LYS A 337 2.32 -15.54 22.63
CA LYS A 337 1.58 -14.93 23.75
C LYS A 337 1.42 -13.44 23.49
N LEU A 338 0.23 -12.92 23.75
CA LEU A 338 -0.10 -11.50 23.68
C LEU A 338 -0.55 -11.02 25.06
N TYR A 339 0.02 -9.94 25.55
CA TYR A 339 -0.26 -9.40 26.87
C TYR A 339 -1.14 -8.16 26.80
N LYS A 340 -1.92 -7.89 27.84
CA LYS A 340 -2.80 -6.72 27.89
C LYS A 340 -1.99 -5.42 27.75
N GLY A 341 -2.41 -4.55 26.81
CA GLY A 341 -1.72 -3.29 26.52
C GLY A 341 -0.48 -3.42 25.63
N GLU A 342 -0.11 -4.65 25.22
CA GLU A 342 0.98 -4.89 24.27
C GLU A 342 0.57 -4.50 22.84
N THR A 343 1.54 -4.06 22.04
CA THR A 343 1.45 -4.09 20.58
C THR A 343 2.40 -5.14 20.05
N LEU A 344 1.86 -6.25 19.55
CA LEU A 344 2.62 -7.32 18.93
C LEU A 344 2.66 -7.10 17.40
N GLY A 345 3.85 -6.84 16.87
CA GLY A 345 4.07 -6.73 15.43
C GLY A 345 4.15 -8.10 14.76
N LEU A 346 3.56 -8.22 13.58
CA LEU A 346 3.61 -9.43 12.76
C LEU A 346 4.07 -9.07 11.36
N ILE A 347 5.24 -9.54 10.96
CA ILE A 347 5.87 -9.28 9.66
C ILE A 347 6.13 -10.57 8.88
N GLY A 348 6.29 -10.43 7.57
CA GLY A 348 6.58 -11.51 6.63
C GLY A 348 6.08 -11.16 5.24
N GLU A 349 6.58 -11.85 4.21
CA GLU A 349 6.14 -11.67 2.82
C GLU A 349 4.69 -12.10 2.61
N SER A 350 4.11 -11.71 1.46
CA SER A 350 2.79 -12.18 1.04
C SER A 350 2.75 -13.71 0.97
N GLY A 351 1.67 -14.30 1.48
CA GLY A 351 1.56 -15.75 1.58
C GLY A 351 2.32 -16.40 2.74
N SER A 352 3.00 -15.64 3.62
CA SER A 352 3.68 -16.19 4.80
C SER A 352 2.74 -16.74 5.88
N GLY A 353 1.43 -16.42 5.82
CA GLY A 353 0.41 -16.91 6.75
C GLY A 353 -0.16 -15.84 7.71
N LYS A 354 0.18 -14.55 7.55
CA LYS A 354 -0.28 -13.46 8.45
C LYS A 354 -1.80 -13.38 8.54
N THR A 355 -2.47 -13.24 7.40
CA THR A 355 -3.95 -13.16 7.32
C THR A 355 -4.61 -14.48 7.75
N THR A 356 -3.98 -15.63 7.46
CA THR A 356 -4.46 -16.93 7.95
C THR A 356 -4.43 -17.00 9.47
N LEU A 357 -3.37 -16.47 10.09
CA LEU A 357 -3.25 -16.40 11.56
C LEU A 357 -4.32 -15.47 12.16
N SER A 358 -4.57 -14.30 11.57
CA SER A 358 -5.63 -13.38 11.98
C SER A 358 -7.01 -14.03 11.90
N ASN A 359 -7.30 -14.72 10.80
CA ASN A 359 -8.56 -15.43 10.59
C ASN A 359 -8.74 -16.61 11.56
N ALA A 360 -7.66 -17.32 11.91
CA ALA A 360 -7.69 -18.35 12.95
C ALA A 360 -7.94 -17.76 14.34
N ILE A 361 -7.32 -16.64 14.70
CA ILE A 361 -7.56 -15.94 15.97
C ILE A 361 -9.03 -15.49 16.07
N LEU A 362 -9.61 -14.94 15.00
CA LEU A 362 -11.00 -14.49 14.95
C LEU A 362 -12.01 -15.65 14.83
N LYS A 363 -11.51 -16.88 14.69
CA LYS A 363 -12.33 -18.07 14.40
C LYS A 363 -13.25 -17.83 13.19
N ILE A 364 -12.71 -17.21 12.14
CA ILE A 364 -13.33 -17.10 10.82
C ILE A 364 -13.08 -18.41 10.05
N HIS A 365 -11.85 -18.93 10.17
CA HIS A 365 -11.47 -20.25 9.68
C HIS A 365 -11.08 -21.15 10.85
N GLU A 366 -11.53 -22.40 10.79
CA GLU A 366 -11.09 -23.41 11.74
C GLU A 366 -9.63 -23.83 11.45
N PHE A 367 -8.93 -24.26 12.47
CA PHE A 367 -7.59 -24.84 12.38
C PHE A 367 -7.61 -26.29 12.82
N GLU A 368 -6.69 -27.09 12.33
CA GLU A 368 -6.73 -28.55 12.49
C GLU A 368 -5.99 -29.03 13.76
N GLU A 369 -4.97 -28.28 14.20
CA GLU A 369 -4.14 -28.65 15.37
C GLU A 369 -3.90 -27.46 16.27
N GLY A 370 -3.72 -27.72 17.57
CA GLY A 370 -3.36 -26.74 18.58
C GLY A 370 -4.54 -26.14 19.32
N GLU A 371 -4.29 -25.09 20.09
CA GLU A 371 -5.29 -24.38 20.88
C GLU A 371 -5.05 -22.86 20.83
N ILE A 372 -6.15 -22.11 20.90
CA ILE A 372 -6.12 -20.66 21.08
C ILE A 372 -6.91 -20.33 22.34
N LEU A 373 -6.21 -19.75 23.32
CA LEU A 373 -6.78 -19.39 24.61
C LEU A 373 -7.00 -17.89 24.67
N PHE A 374 -8.23 -17.45 24.92
CA PHE A 374 -8.55 -16.06 25.24
C PHE A 374 -8.92 -15.94 26.72
N ARG A 375 -8.12 -15.20 27.50
CA ARG A 375 -8.25 -15.11 28.96
C ARG A 375 -8.27 -16.50 29.63
N GLY A 376 -7.46 -17.42 29.12
CA GLY A 376 -7.37 -18.79 29.62
C GLY A 376 -8.47 -19.75 29.17
N LYS A 377 -9.50 -19.28 28.43
CA LYS A 377 -10.53 -20.14 27.84
C LYS A 377 -10.17 -20.51 26.41
N ASP A 378 -10.24 -21.79 26.07
CA ASP A 378 -10.04 -22.28 24.72
C ASP A 378 -11.19 -21.87 23.82
N ILE A 379 -10.86 -21.06 22.78
CA ILE A 379 -11.84 -20.58 21.81
C ILE A 379 -12.16 -21.59 20.72
N SER A 380 -11.36 -22.66 20.56
CA SER A 380 -11.60 -23.69 19.54
C SER A 380 -12.92 -24.43 19.77
N LYS A 381 -13.31 -24.57 21.04
CA LYS A 381 -14.46 -25.37 21.50
C LYS A 381 -15.69 -24.56 21.89
N ILE A 382 -15.65 -23.20 21.75
CA ILE A 382 -16.76 -22.35 22.17
C ILE A 382 -17.96 -22.44 21.23
N LYS A 383 -19.19 -22.39 21.79
CA LYS A 383 -20.47 -22.38 21.05
C LYS A 383 -20.78 -20.97 20.48
N GLU A 384 -21.74 -20.86 19.57
CA GLU A 384 -22.11 -19.60 18.88
C GLU A 384 -22.33 -18.41 19.82
N LYS A 385 -23.09 -18.58 20.92
CA LYS A 385 -23.32 -17.49 21.89
C LYS A 385 -22.04 -16.98 22.54
N GLU A 386 -21.11 -17.86 22.84
CA GLU A 386 -19.80 -17.51 23.40
C GLU A 386 -18.87 -16.92 22.32
N LEU A 387 -18.99 -17.40 21.07
CA LEU A 387 -18.28 -16.86 19.91
C LEU A 387 -18.65 -15.39 19.66
N LEU A 388 -19.93 -15.03 19.77
CA LEU A 388 -20.37 -13.63 19.67
C LEU A 388 -19.74 -12.75 20.78
N LYS A 389 -19.70 -13.25 22.03
CA LYS A 389 -19.02 -12.55 23.13
C LYS A 389 -17.51 -12.42 22.90
N PHE A 390 -16.90 -13.46 22.36
CA PHE A 390 -15.48 -13.43 21.99
C PHE A 390 -15.21 -12.41 20.88
N ARG A 391 -15.98 -12.42 19.78
CA ARG A 391 -15.85 -11.48 18.67
C ARG A 391 -16.11 -10.03 19.06
N LYS A 392 -16.95 -9.75 20.07
CA LYS A 392 -17.07 -8.42 20.67
C LYS A 392 -15.75 -7.95 21.29
N ASN A 393 -14.98 -8.85 21.91
CA ASN A 393 -13.72 -8.51 22.58
C ASN A 393 -12.49 -8.50 21.65
N VAL A 394 -12.58 -9.15 20.49
CA VAL A 394 -11.50 -9.21 19.50
C VAL A 394 -12.04 -8.73 18.17
N GLN A 395 -11.57 -7.58 17.73
CA GLN A 395 -12.01 -6.94 16.48
C GLN A 395 -10.85 -6.83 15.50
N ILE A 396 -11.18 -6.62 14.23
CA ILE A 396 -10.21 -6.44 13.15
C ILE A 396 -10.48 -5.18 12.35
N ILE A 397 -9.41 -4.48 11.99
CA ILE A 397 -9.39 -3.44 10.97
C ILE A 397 -8.75 -4.07 9.74
N PHE A 398 -9.53 -4.24 8.67
CA PHE A 398 -9.10 -4.89 7.44
C PHE A 398 -8.20 -3.98 6.59
N GLN A 399 -7.45 -4.60 5.70
CA GLN A 399 -6.51 -3.99 4.78
C GLN A 399 -7.17 -2.99 3.82
N ASP A 400 -8.31 -3.35 3.24
CA ASP A 400 -9.03 -2.53 2.28
C ASP A 400 -10.23 -1.84 2.94
N PRO A 401 -10.16 -0.51 3.18
CA PRO A 401 -11.26 0.23 3.76
C PRO A 401 -12.46 0.35 2.80
N TYR A 402 -12.25 0.20 1.48
CA TYR A 402 -13.32 0.22 0.49
C TYR A 402 -14.19 -1.02 0.57
N ALA A 403 -13.57 -2.20 0.53
CA ALA A 403 -14.27 -3.47 0.64
C ALA A 403 -14.89 -3.70 2.02
N SER A 404 -14.38 -2.99 3.04
CA SER A 404 -14.83 -3.17 4.43
C SER A 404 -16.12 -2.41 4.78
N LEU A 405 -16.49 -1.38 4.03
CA LEU A 405 -17.66 -0.54 4.29
C LEU A 405 -18.75 -0.83 3.27
N ASN A 406 -20.01 -0.99 3.74
CA ASN A 406 -21.13 -1.15 2.84
C ASN A 406 -21.40 0.18 2.10
N PRO A 407 -21.27 0.24 0.75
CA PRO A 407 -21.43 1.48 -0.01
C PRO A 407 -22.85 2.06 -0.01
N LEU A 408 -23.84 1.25 0.33
CA LEU A 408 -25.27 1.64 0.39
C LEU A 408 -25.69 2.20 1.75
N GLN A 409 -24.81 2.14 2.76
CA GLN A 409 -25.05 2.65 4.11
C GLN A 409 -24.29 3.96 4.33
N ASN A 410 -24.91 4.91 5.04
CA ASN A 410 -24.20 6.09 5.52
C ASN A 410 -23.32 5.73 6.73
N ILE A 411 -22.41 6.63 7.10
CA ILE A 411 -21.42 6.38 8.17
C ILE A 411 -22.10 6.15 9.52
N TYR A 412 -23.21 6.83 9.82
CA TYR A 412 -23.98 6.57 11.04
C TYR A 412 -24.49 5.13 11.08
N GLN A 413 -25.08 4.64 9.98
CA GLN A 413 -25.56 3.26 9.90
C GLN A 413 -24.45 2.25 10.11
N ILE A 414 -23.27 2.47 9.47
CA ILE A 414 -22.09 1.60 9.57
C ILE A 414 -21.56 1.52 11.01
N ILE A 415 -21.47 2.66 11.72
CA ILE A 415 -20.95 2.69 13.11
C ILE A 415 -22.00 2.21 14.10
N SER A 416 -23.30 2.53 13.90
CA SER A 416 -24.38 2.18 14.82
C SER A 416 -24.76 0.70 14.77
N GLU A 417 -24.51 0.00 13.66
CA GLU A 417 -24.85 -1.42 13.49
C GLU A 417 -24.24 -2.30 14.58
N PRO A 418 -22.91 -2.34 14.81
CA PRO A 418 -22.31 -3.15 15.87
C PRO A 418 -22.74 -2.69 17.29
N ILE A 419 -22.98 -1.39 17.50
CA ILE A 419 -23.48 -0.87 18.79
C ILE A 419 -24.84 -1.45 19.10
N LYS A 420 -25.77 -1.40 18.14
CA LYS A 420 -27.12 -1.95 18.27
C LYS A 420 -27.12 -3.47 18.41
N PHE A 421 -26.35 -4.16 17.57
CA PHE A 421 -26.24 -5.62 17.58
C PHE A 421 -25.73 -6.16 18.92
N HIS A 422 -24.69 -5.56 19.49
CA HIS A 422 -24.12 -5.96 20.76
C HIS A 422 -24.74 -5.27 21.98
N ARG A 423 -25.74 -4.42 21.79
CA ARG A 423 -26.45 -3.67 22.85
C ARG A 423 -25.45 -2.95 23.78
N ILE A 424 -24.60 -2.11 23.17
CA ILE A 424 -23.51 -1.42 23.90
C ILE A 424 -24.06 -0.30 24.80
N CYS A 425 -25.13 0.37 24.38
CA CYS A 425 -25.83 1.44 25.09
C CYS A 425 -27.32 1.35 24.82
N LEU A 426 -28.14 2.19 25.46
CA LEU A 426 -29.57 2.31 25.21
C LEU A 426 -29.86 2.84 23.80
N LYS A 427 -31.04 2.56 23.26
CA LYS A 427 -31.38 2.94 21.87
C LYS A 427 -31.25 4.45 21.63
N ASP A 428 -31.64 5.24 22.58
CA ASP A 428 -31.63 6.71 22.51
C ASP A 428 -30.21 7.30 22.59
N GLU A 429 -29.29 6.56 23.16
CA GLU A 429 -27.86 6.97 23.30
C GLU A 429 -27.00 6.62 22.08
N VAL A 430 -27.52 5.81 21.14
CA VAL A 430 -26.73 5.31 19.99
C VAL A 430 -26.17 6.44 19.14
N TYR A 431 -26.94 7.50 18.91
CA TYR A 431 -26.49 8.64 18.11
C TYR A 431 -25.33 9.39 18.76
N GLU A 432 -25.47 9.72 20.05
CA GLU A 432 -24.41 10.40 20.81
C GLU A 432 -23.15 9.54 20.90
N LYS A 433 -23.31 8.21 21.03
CA LYS A 433 -22.17 7.29 21.00
C LYS A 433 -21.47 7.26 19.63
N CYS A 434 -22.21 7.29 18.53
CA CYS A 434 -21.65 7.42 17.19
C CYS A 434 -20.90 8.76 17.01
N LYS A 435 -21.46 9.86 17.55
CA LYS A 435 -20.85 11.18 17.54
C LYS A 435 -19.55 11.22 18.35
N GLU A 436 -19.51 10.60 19.53
CA GLU A 436 -18.28 10.44 20.32
C GLU A 436 -17.21 9.69 19.50
N LEU A 437 -17.56 8.54 18.93
CA LEU A 437 -16.64 7.69 18.19
C LEU A 437 -16.07 8.36 16.92
N ILE A 438 -16.93 9.10 16.18
CA ILE A 438 -16.47 9.80 14.96
C ILE A 438 -15.53 10.95 15.32
N ASN A 439 -15.77 11.65 16.43
CA ASN A 439 -14.88 12.67 16.96
C ASN A 439 -13.55 12.06 17.45
N ASP A 440 -13.59 10.91 18.11
CA ASP A 440 -12.39 10.20 18.58
C ASP A 440 -11.43 9.81 17.46
N VAL A 441 -11.96 9.55 16.27
CA VAL A 441 -11.14 9.29 15.08
C VAL A 441 -10.79 10.57 14.31
N GLY A 442 -11.07 11.76 14.88
CA GLY A 442 -10.73 13.05 14.30
C GLY A 442 -11.56 13.44 13.07
N LEU A 443 -12.80 12.98 13.00
CA LEU A 443 -13.81 13.39 12.03
C LEU A 443 -14.93 14.13 12.77
N ASN A 444 -15.56 15.11 12.12
CA ASN A 444 -16.68 15.84 12.73
C ASN A 444 -18.01 15.13 12.51
N GLU A 445 -19.04 15.54 13.26
CA GLU A 445 -20.39 14.97 13.22
C GLU A 445 -21.03 14.97 11.82
N ALA A 446 -20.73 15.97 10.97
CA ALA A 446 -21.26 16.06 9.61
C ALA A 446 -20.88 14.85 8.72
N PHE A 447 -19.86 14.08 9.10
CA PHE A 447 -19.50 12.86 8.39
C PHE A 447 -20.51 11.72 8.61
N LEU A 448 -21.29 11.72 9.68
CA LEU A 448 -22.26 10.67 9.98
C LEU A 448 -23.33 10.51 8.88
N SER A 449 -23.70 11.59 8.20
CA SER A 449 -24.69 11.57 7.12
C SER A 449 -24.10 11.19 5.76
N ARG A 450 -22.78 11.20 5.60
CA ARG A 450 -22.11 10.90 4.33
C ARG A 450 -22.06 9.41 4.03
N TYR A 451 -21.82 9.07 2.77
CA TYR A 451 -21.60 7.72 2.30
C TYR A 451 -20.10 7.44 2.08
N PRO A 452 -19.65 6.17 2.11
CA PRO A 452 -18.24 5.81 1.92
C PRO A 452 -17.59 6.37 0.65
N HIS A 453 -18.32 6.46 -0.45
CA HIS A 453 -17.80 6.98 -1.71
C HIS A 453 -17.51 8.50 -1.70
N GLU A 454 -18.09 9.23 -0.75
CA GLU A 454 -17.85 10.67 -0.57
C GLU A 454 -16.59 10.97 0.28
N LEU A 455 -15.92 9.94 0.80
CA LEU A 455 -14.79 10.06 1.70
C LEU A 455 -13.45 9.78 1.00
N SER A 456 -12.38 10.46 1.45
CA SER A 456 -11.01 10.09 1.06
C SER A 456 -10.60 8.75 1.68
N GLY A 457 -9.53 8.12 1.16
CA GLY A 457 -9.00 6.85 1.70
C GLY A 457 -8.69 6.91 3.19
N GLY A 458 -8.01 7.96 3.65
CA GLY A 458 -7.72 8.16 5.08
C GLY A 458 -8.95 8.43 5.94
N GLN A 459 -9.98 9.11 5.41
CA GLN A 459 -11.26 9.31 6.12
C GLN A 459 -12.02 7.99 6.23
N ARG A 460 -12.05 7.16 5.16
CA ARG A 460 -12.63 5.81 5.23
C ARG A 460 -11.93 4.94 6.25
N GLN A 461 -10.59 4.97 6.29
CA GLN A 461 -9.82 4.21 7.26
C GLN A 461 -10.18 4.60 8.70
N ARG A 462 -10.36 5.90 8.98
CA ARG A 462 -10.81 6.38 10.29
C ARG A 462 -12.22 5.89 10.63
N VAL A 463 -13.13 5.81 9.65
CA VAL A 463 -14.45 5.21 9.85
C VAL A 463 -14.36 3.71 10.16
N CYS A 464 -13.50 2.96 9.47
CA CYS A 464 -13.23 1.55 9.79
C CYS A 464 -12.70 1.38 11.22
N ILE A 465 -11.81 2.28 11.66
CA ILE A 465 -11.32 2.31 13.05
C ILE A 465 -12.49 2.60 14.01
N ALA A 466 -13.31 3.63 13.75
CA ALA A 466 -14.46 3.97 14.59
C ALA A 466 -15.44 2.79 14.73
N ARG A 467 -15.74 2.10 13.63
CA ARG A 467 -16.58 0.89 13.64
C ARG A 467 -15.94 -0.23 14.48
N ALA A 468 -14.66 -0.49 14.34
CA ALA A 468 -13.98 -1.56 15.08
C ALA A 468 -13.93 -1.28 16.59
N ILE A 469 -13.73 -0.02 17.01
CA ILE A 469 -13.69 0.36 18.43
C ILE A 469 -15.07 0.56 19.06
N SER A 470 -16.15 0.60 18.27
CA SER A 470 -17.51 0.90 18.73
C SER A 470 -18.05 -0.08 19.78
N VAL A 471 -17.56 -1.31 19.78
CA VAL A 471 -17.92 -2.36 20.74
C VAL A 471 -16.97 -2.43 21.96
N ASN A 472 -16.03 -1.48 22.07
CA ASN A 472 -15.00 -1.43 23.11
C ASN A 472 -14.21 -2.75 23.24
N PRO A 473 -13.54 -3.20 22.18
CA PRO A 473 -12.80 -4.46 22.18
C PRO A 473 -11.58 -4.40 23.10
N GLN A 474 -11.06 -5.55 23.51
CA GLN A 474 -9.82 -5.64 24.29
C GLN A 474 -8.60 -5.87 23.39
N VAL A 475 -8.79 -6.61 22.30
CA VAL A 475 -7.77 -6.89 21.29
C VAL A 475 -8.25 -6.36 19.95
N LEU A 476 -7.39 -5.61 19.30
CA LEU A 476 -7.63 -5.08 17.97
C LEU A 476 -6.54 -5.57 17.02
N ILE A 477 -6.95 -6.30 16.00
CA ILE A 477 -6.06 -6.76 14.93
C ILE A 477 -6.06 -5.69 13.85
N CYS A 478 -4.91 -5.10 13.57
CA CYS A 478 -4.71 -4.13 12.49
C CYS A 478 -4.04 -4.87 11.34
N ASP A 479 -4.83 -5.36 10.37
CA ASP A 479 -4.32 -6.13 9.23
C ASP A 479 -4.04 -5.17 8.07
N GLU A 480 -2.76 -4.83 7.90
CA GLU A 480 -2.24 -3.88 6.90
C GLU A 480 -3.03 -2.57 6.80
N SER A 481 -3.56 -2.11 7.94
CA SER A 481 -4.53 -1.01 8.07
C SER A 481 -4.01 0.37 7.63
N VAL A 482 -2.73 0.50 7.30
CA VAL A 482 -2.12 1.78 6.86
C VAL A 482 -1.32 1.64 5.56
N SER A 483 -1.24 0.44 4.97
CA SER A 483 -0.38 0.15 3.81
C SER A 483 -0.84 0.80 2.50
N ALA A 484 -2.15 1.02 2.36
CA ALA A 484 -2.73 1.67 1.18
C ALA A 484 -2.84 3.21 1.31
N LEU A 485 -2.24 3.78 2.37
CA LEU A 485 -2.34 5.21 2.65
C LEU A 485 -1.02 5.92 2.30
N ASP A 486 -1.14 7.15 1.80
CA ASP A 486 0.03 8.02 1.62
C ASP A 486 0.76 8.26 2.94
N VAL A 487 2.07 8.48 2.88
CA VAL A 487 2.95 8.64 4.05
C VAL A 487 2.44 9.68 5.04
N SER A 488 1.87 10.79 4.57
CA SER A 488 1.31 11.86 5.41
C SER A 488 0.06 11.41 6.18
N ILE A 489 -0.84 10.69 5.52
CA ILE A 489 -2.06 10.13 6.11
C ILE A 489 -1.69 8.97 7.04
N GLN A 490 -0.74 8.14 6.64
CA GLN A 490 -0.21 7.04 7.44
C GLN A 490 0.27 7.51 8.83
N ALA A 491 1.11 8.56 8.89
CA ALA A 491 1.57 9.14 10.15
C ALA A 491 0.40 9.61 11.04
N THR A 492 -0.62 10.21 10.44
CA THR A 492 -1.81 10.67 11.15
C THR A 492 -2.61 9.50 11.74
N VAL A 493 -2.80 8.42 10.98
CA VAL A 493 -3.53 7.22 11.44
C VAL A 493 -2.74 6.46 12.51
N LEU A 494 -1.41 6.36 12.38
CA LEU A 494 -0.56 5.74 13.41
C LEU A 494 -0.61 6.52 14.73
N ASN A 495 -0.57 7.84 14.67
CA ASN A 495 -0.75 8.71 15.85
C ASN A 495 -2.14 8.51 16.47
N LEU A 496 -3.18 8.41 15.65
CA LEU A 496 -4.55 8.13 16.11
C LEU A 496 -4.62 6.78 16.83
N LEU A 497 -4.08 5.70 16.26
CA LEU A 497 -4.06 4.37 16.90
C LEU A 497 -3.34 4.42 18.24
N ASN A 498 -2.23 5.15 18.35
CA ASN A 498 -1.51 5.34 19.63
C ASN A 498 -2.33 6.14 20.66
N LEU A 499 -3.08 7.16 20.23
CA LEU A 499 -4.00 7.90 21.11
C LEU A 499 -5.14 7.02 21.60
N LEU A 500 -5.78 6.27 20.69
CA LEU A 500 -6.87 5.35 21.04
C LEU A 500 -6.38 4.22 21.96
N LYS A 501 -5.15 3.70 21.75
CA LYS A 501 -4.51 2.72 22.64
C LYS A 501 -4.43 3.25 24.07
N LYS A 502 -4.00 4.50 24.24
CA LYS A 502 -3.92 5.14 25.56
C LYS A 502 -5.31 5.41 26.17
N LYS A 503 -6.26 5.91 25.36
CA LYS A 503 -7.62 6.26 25.83
C LYS A 503 -8.39 5.01 26.28
N TYR A 504 -8.35 3.94 25.50
CA TYR A 504 -9.18 2.75 25.68
C TYR A 504 -8.41 1.53 26.21
N ASN A 505 -7.10 1.66 26.41
CA ASN A 505 -6.22 0.58 26.88
C ASN A 505 -6.25 -0.67 25.98
N PHE A 506 -6.27 -0.47 24.66
CA PHE A 506 -6.30 -1.55 23.67
C PHE A 506 -5.00 -2.35 23.64
N THR A 507 -5.13 -3.62 23.29
CA THR A 507 -4.03 -4.53 22.95
C THR A 507 -4.04 -4.73 21.44
N TYR A 508 -2.87 -4.60 20.78
CA TYR A 508 -2.81 -4.68 19.32
C TYR A 508 -2.05 -5.91 18.83
N ILE A 509 -2.56 -6.53 17.77
CA ILE A 509 -1.77 -7.32 16.82
C ILE A 509 -1.65 -6.44 15.57
N PHE A 510 -0.45 -5.96 15.29
CA PHE A 510 -0.20 -5.00 14.23
C PHE A 510 0.54 -5.67 13.07
N ILE A 511 -0.14 -5.84 11.95
CA ILE A 511 0.37 -6.49 10.74
C ILE A 511 0.67 -5.41 9.71
N SER A 512 1.89 -5.39 9.19
CA SER A 512 2.27 -4.55 8.07
C SER A 512 3.47 -5.16 7.35
N HIS A 513 3.63 -4.80 6.08
CA HIS A 513 4.83 -5.10 5.32
C HIS A 513 5.89 -3.98 5.43
N ASP A 514 5.52 -2.78 5.94
CA ASP A 514 6.49 -1.71 6.24
C ASP A 514 7.13 -1.95 7.61
N LEU A 515 8.39 -2.36 7.58
CA LEU A 515 9.18 -2.67 8.77
C LEU A 515 9.40 -1.47 9.69
N SER A 516 9.53 -0.27 9.14
CA SER A 516 9.71 0.97 9.92
C SER A 516 8.45 1.28 10.74
N VAL A 517 7.29 1.09 10.12
CA VAL A 517 5.97 1.25 10.79
C VAL A 517 5.80 0.22 11.89
N VAL A 518 6.10 -1.06 11.61
CA VAL A 518 5.99 -2.12 12.63
C VAL A 518 6.96 -1.88 13.78
N LYS A 519 8.21 -1.47 13.51
CA LYS A 519 9.17 -1.10 14.55
C LYS A 519 8.66 0.04 15.42
N TYR A 520 8.08 1.07 14.81
CA TYR A 520 7.51 2.21 15.55
C TYR A 520 6.36 1.82 16.45
N MET A 521 5.41 1.00 15.96
CA MET A 521 4.19 0.65 16.68
C MET A 521 4.38 -0.44 17.74
N SER A 522 5.35 -1.36 17.56
CA SER A 522 5.38 -2.63 18.27
C SER A 522 6.30 -2.64 19.49
N ASP A 523 5.94 -3.44 20.48
CA ASP A 523 6.76 -3.78 21.65
C ASP A 523 7.64 -4.99 21.36
N LYS A 524 7.04 -6.04 20.75
CA LYS A 524 7.73 -7.22 20.21
C LYS A 524 7.30 -7.44 18.77
N ILE A 525 8.14 -8.13 18.01
CA ILE A 525 7.88 -8.49 16.61
C ILE A 525 8.06 -9.99 16.41
N ILE A 526 7.13 -10.56 15.67
CA ILE A 526 7.16 -11.92 15.16
C ILE A 526 7.40 -11.85 13.65
N VAL A 527 8.34 -12.66 13.17
CA VAL A 527 8.59 -12.86 11.74
C VAL A 527 8.01 -14.20 11.31
N LEU A 528 7.08 -14.15 10.36
CA LEU A 528 6.48 -15.33 9.73
C LEU A 528 7.14 -15.60 8.38
N TYR A 529 7.53 -16.86 8.17
CA TYR A 529 8.03 -17.36 6.89
C TYR A 529 7.50 -18.77 6.64
N ASN A 530 6.86 -18.99 5.48
CA ASN A 530 6.26 -20.27 5.08
C ASN A 530 5.42 -20.92 6.21
N GLY A 531 4.56 -20.12 6.84
CA GLY A 531 3.68 -20.58 7.91
C GLY A 531 4.36 -20.89 9.25
N LYS A 532 5.63 -20.52 9.46
CA LYS A 532 6.39 -20.74 10.69
C LYS A 532 6.86 -19.42 11.29
N ILE A 533 6.95 -19.36 12.61
CA ILE A 533 7.66 -18.28 13.29
C ILE A 533 9.16 -18.58 13.20
N VAL A 534 9.90 -17.73 12.47
CA VAL A 534 11.35 -17.85 12.31
C VAL A 534 12.13 -16.94 13.26
N ASP A 535 11.51 -15.83 13.69
CA ASP A 535 12.09 -14.94 14.71
C ASP A 535 10.99 -14.34 15.59
N TYR A 536 11.28 -14.16 16.89
CA TYR A 536 10.38 -13.56 17.87
C TYR A 536 11.19 -12.85 18.94
N GLN A 537 11.24 -11.52 18.89
CA GLN A 537 12.10 -10.72 19.76
C GLN A 537 11.44 -9.36 20.10
N ASP A 538 12.10 -8.63 21.02
CA ASP A 538 11.85 -7.21 21.20
C ASP A 538 11.99 -6.44 19.89
N ALA A 539 11.14 -5.43 19.67
CA ALA A 539 11.07 -4.71 18.41
C ALA A 539 12.36 -3.97 18.04
N ASP A 540 13.17 -3.53 18.99
CA ASP A 540 14.45 -2.88 18.68
C ASP A 540 15.55 -3.95 18.46
N LEU A 541 15.56 -5.01 19.25
CA LEU A 541 16.54 -6.08 19.14
C LEU A 541 16.46 -6.84 17.83
N ILE A 542 15.27 -7.03 17.26
CA ILE A 542 15.11 -7.76 16.00
C ILE A 542 15.78 -7.03 14.84
N PHE A 543 15.85 -5.69 14.87
CA PHE A 543 16.55 -4.89 13.86
C PHE A 543 18.07 -4.83 14.09
N GLU A 544 18.49 -4.83 15.36
CA GLU A 544 19.91 -4.75 15.70
C GLU A 544 20.60 -6.11 15.57
N LYS A 545 19.94 -7.19 16.02
CA LYS A 545 20.48 -8.55 16.12
C LYS A 545 19.46 -9.60 15.66
N PRO A 546 19.07 -9.60 14.38
CA PRO A 546 18.16 -10.61 13.83
C PRO A 546 18.79 -12.00 13.92
N LYS A 547 18.03 -12.99 14.42
CA LYS A 547 18.52 -14.36 14.64
C LYS A 547 18.48 -15.17 13.34
N ASP A 548 17.39 -15.07 12.59
CA ASP A 548 17.19 -15.86 11.39
C ASP A 548 17.73 -15.17 10.12
N ASN A 549 18.20 -15.96 9.16
CA ASN A 549 18.74 -15.44 7.89
C ASN A 549 17.67 -14.77 7.03
N TYR A 550 16.42 -15.25 7.07
CA TYR A 550 15.31 -14.61 6.37
C TYR A 550 15.01 -13.22 6.98
N THR A 551 15.01 -13.11 8.31
CA THR A 551 14.85 -11.83 9.01
C THR A 551 15.94 -10.83 8.60
N LYS A 552 17.21 -11.29 8.49
CA LYS A 552 18.33 -10.45 8.01
C LYS A 552 18.10 -9.95 6.59
N LYS A 553 17.64 -10.83 5.69
CA LYS A 553 17.32 -10.46 4.29
C LYS A 553 16.17 -9.45 4.22
N LEU A 554 15.11 -9.67 5.00
CA LEU A 554 13.94 -8.81 5.05
C LEU A 554 14.31 -7.39 5.52
N ILE A 555 15.08 -7.28 6.60
CA ILE A 555 15.57 -5.98 7.13
C ILE A 555 16.46 -5.28 6.10
N LYS A 556 17.40 -6.00 5.48
CA LYS A 556 18.27 -5.45 4.43
C LYS A 556 17.46 -5.00 3.19
N ALA A 557 16.33 -5.63 2.91
CA ALA A 557 15.47 -5.22 1.80
C ALA A 557 14.70 -3.93 2.12
N SER A 558 14.41 -3.63 3.38
CA SER A 558 13.69 -2.42 3.81
C SER A 558 14.61 -1.20 4.05
N SER A 559 15.91 -1.44 4.23
CA SER A 559 16.96 -0.41 4.31
C SER A 559 17.36 0.04 2.92
#